data_23dcbf3e1d8b74a91dd5647150022f5c
#
_entry.id   23dcbf3e1d8b74a91dd5647150022f5c
#
_cell.length_a   1.000
_cell.length_b   1.000
_cell.length_c   1.000
_cell.angle_alpha   90.00
_cell.angle_beta   90.00
_cell.angle_gamma   90.00
#
_symmetry.space_group_name_H-M   'P 1'
#
loop_
_entity.id
_entity.type
_entity.pdbx_description
1 polymer ?
#
loop_
_entity_poly.entity_id
_entity_poly.type
_entity_poly.pdbx_seq_one_letter_code
_entity_poly.pdbx_strand_id
1 'polypeptide(L)'
;MAARMLVIQGGRLIDGNGGRPVDNATVVIEKNRIKRVASGLAGEIPQEATVIDARGKTILPGLIDNHIHHRDLLGELFLAFGVTSVRDLGNHLEWILAQRDAVNGGRLAGPRIFCAGGGFYARASAAHQQVPKDPAEAKQMVKAVIKRGVDYVKTHLHVSLEITRALAEEAHAAGFKTLGHLDTSILPYAEAGIDGVEHASGCAEATIRSAQGLANLASVKLWLAKFLACWTFAEREHYPEVIDLLTRKGTFIEPTMVLWGAPLGMREKWEREDYETLKSPGLSYVPENLRLQWLDHYYLAYGARVEPAPAQDAVIGNRYSIYGIYPREGLREGFERLQEFLAQLARAGGNIVTGTDAAAVMPGISLHREMEFLVGAGLTPMQAIQSATKVGAQYLGQENELGTIEEGKLADLIILSGDPLKDIRQSRTVEVVIKDGEVIDRAFHASFTNPIPRPTGIEFYGYPIPRLEKVSRQVAVENEADIELSIEGKDFFPGSVVYFGASPVPTKFLSQQELSAVIPRHLLRVGTTPLTIVNP
;
A
#
# COMPACT_ATOMS: atom_id res chain seq x y z
N MET A 1 -18.60 -33.21 -17.42
CA MET A 1 -19.22 -32.39 -16.36
C MET A 1 -19.74 -31.11 -17.02
N ALA A 2 -20.99 -30.70 -16.75
CA ALA A 2 -21.49 -29.41 -17.22
C ALA A 2 -20.60 -28.29 -16.67
N ALA A 3 -20.36 -27.25 -17.48
CA ALA A 3 -19.54 -26.12 -17.05
C ALA A 3 -20.24 -25.42 -15.88
N ARG A 4 -19.54 -25.20 -14.78
CA ARG A 4 -20.05 -24.45 -13.62
C ARG A 4 -20.51 -23.06 -14.09
N MET A 5 -21.76 -22.73 -13.86
CA MET A 5 -22.36 -21.47 -14.23
C MET A 5 -22.79 -20.71 -12.99
N LEU A 6 -22.43 -19.42 -12.92
CA LEU A 6 -22.86 -18.48 -11.89
C LEU A 6 -23.62 -17.34 -12.53
N VAL A 7 -24.79 -16.97 -11.98
CA VAL A 7 -25.62 -15.89 -12.47
C VAL A 7 -25.87 -14.88 -11.36
N ILE A 8 -25.47 -13.63 -11.58
CA ILE A 8 -25.75 -12.52 -10.67
C ILE A 8 -26.93 -11.77 -11.27
N GLN A 9 -28.00 -11.57 -10.49
CA GLN A 9 -29.28 -11.08 -11.04
C GLN A 9 -29.85 -9.90 -10.25
N GLY A 10 -30.36 -8.90 -10.98
CA GLY A 10 -31.20 -7.84 -10.45
C GLY A 10 -30.46 -6.67 -9.80
N GLY A 11 -29.14 -6.65 -9.85
CA GLY A 11 -28.32 -5.59 -9.27
C GLY A 11 -28.23 -4.33 -10.15
N ARG A 12 -27.73 -3.26 -9.54
CA ARG A 12 -27.27 -2.06 -10.25
C ARG A 12 -25.81 -2.28 -10.68
N LEU A 13 -25.59 -2.39 -11.97
CA LEU A 13 -24.26 -2.63 -12.53
C LEU A 13 -23.53 -1.30 -12.82
N ILE A 14 -22.37 -1.13 -12.24
CA ILE A 14 -21.36 -0.14 -12.58
C ILE A 14 -20.21 -0.91 -13.24
N ASP A 15 -20.18 -0.94 -14.57
CA ASP A 15 -19.30 -1.81 -15.35
C ASP A 15 -17.82 -1.38 -15.36
N GLY A 16 -17.50 -0.20 -14.80
CA GLY A 16 -16.15 0.38 -14.80
C GLY A 16 -15.82 1.21 -16.03
N ASN A 17 -16.63 1.21 -17.08
CA ASN A 17 -16.36 1.96 -18.31
C ASN A 17 -16.62 3.47 -18.20
N GLY A 18 -17.27 3.93 -17.13
CA GLY A 18 -17.59 5.34 -16.94
C GLY A 18 -18.95 5.76 -17.53
N GLY A 19 -19.69 4.82 -18.08
CA GLY A 19 -21.05 5.02 -18.58
C GLY A 19 -22.09 5.13 -17.45
N ARG A 20 -23.37 5.28 -17.86
CA ARG A 20 -24.48 5.23 -16.89
C ARG A 20 -24.62 3.81 -16.34
N PRO A 21 -24.83 3.65 -15.02
CA PRO A 21 -25.12 2.34 -14.45
C PRO A 21 -26.34 1.67 -15.09
N VAL A 22 -26.30 0.35 -15.19
CA VAL A 22 -27.40 -0.46 -15.70
C VAL A 22 -28.19 -1.02 -14.51
N ASP A 23 -29.41 -0.56 -14.33
CA ASP A 23 -30.30 -1.08 -13.29
C ASP A 23 -30.88 -2.44 -13.70
N ASN A 24 -31.21 -3.29 -12.71
CA ASN A 24 -31.72 -4.64 -12.92
C ASN A 24 -30.87 -5.47 -13.88
N ALA A 25 -29.54 -5.38 -13.73
CA ALA A 25 -28.60 -6.09 -14.58
C ALA A 25 -28.52 -7.58 -14.23
N THR A 26 -28.21 -8.38 -15.24
CA THR A 26 -27.84 -9.79 -15.10
C THR A 26 -26.44 -10.00 -15.66
N VAL A 27 -25.55 -10.63 -14.87
CA VAL A 27 -24.22 -11.04 -15.30
C VAL A 27 -24.15 -12.57 -15.23
N VAL A 28 -23.89 -13.18 -16.37
CA VAL A 28 -23.71 -14.65 -16.50
C VAL A 28 -22.23 -14.96 -16.59
N ILE A 29 -21.77 -15.84 -15.73
CA ILE A 29 -20.38 -16.30 -15.65
C ILE A 29 -20.33 -17.78 -15.96
N GLU A 30 -19.45 -18.17 -16.87
CA GLU A 30 -19.18 -19.56 -17.21
C GLU A 30 -17.70 -19.86 -16.95
N LYS A 31 -17.42 -20.80 -16.06
CA LYS A 31 -16.07 -21.05 -15.55
C LYS A 31 -15.51 -19.78 -14.89
N ASN A 32 -14.40 -19.25 -15.43
CA ASN A 32 -13.73 -18.06 -14.91
C ASN A 32 -13.97 -16.78 -15.76
N ARG A 33 -14.94 -16.82 -16.72
CA ARG A 33 -15.17 -15.68 -17.64
C ARG A 33 -16.61 -15.19 -17.61
N ILE A 34 -16.76 -13.91 -17.82
CA ILE A 34 -18.04 -13.26 -18.06
C ILE A 34 -18.54 -13.68 -19.44
N LYS A 35 -19.63 -14.41 -19.48
CA LYS A 35 -20.22 -14.92 -20.73
C LYS A 35 -21.23 -13.95 -21.32
N ARG A 36 -21.98 -13.24 -20.44
CA ARG A 36 -23.04 -12.32 -20.89
C ARG A 36 -23.29 -11.24 -19.84
N VAL A 37 -23.55 -10.04 -20.31
CA VAL A 37 -24.04 -8.91 -19.52
C VAL A 37 -25.32 -8.40 -20.17
N ALA A 38 -26.41 -8.27 -19.41
CA ALA A 38 -27.71 -7.84 -19.92
C ALA A 38 -28.44 -6.95 -18.92
N SER A 39 -29.35 -6.11 -19.43
CA SER A 39 -30.39 -5.45 -18.62
C SER A 39 -31.63 -6.35 -18.55
N GLY A 40 -32.13 -6.58 -17.34
CA GLY A 40 -33.24 -7.51 -17.11
C GLY A 40 -32.78 -8.98 -17.09
N LEU A 41 -33.72 -9.90 -17.29
CA LEU A 41 -33.44 -11.34 -17.34
C LEU A 41 -32.68 -11.70 -18.61
N ALA A 42 -31.58 -12.44 -18.47
CA ALA A 42 -30.71 -12.86 -19.58
C ALA A 42 -31.21 -14.14 -20.30
N GLY A 43 -32.51 -14.38 -20.40
CA GLY A 43 -33.12 -15.59 -20.93
C GLY A 43 -33.34 -16.66 -19.85
N GLU A 44 -33.56 -17.91 -20.25
CA GLU A 44 -33.73 -19.01 -19.30
C GLU A 44 -32.41 -19.29 -18.58
N ILE A 45 -32.45 -19.28 -17.24
CA ILE A 45 -31.30 -19.64 -16.39
C ILE A 45 -31.29 -21.16 -16.29
N PRO A 46 -30.17 -21.84 -16.64
CA PRO A 46 -30.06 -23.28 -16.48
C PRO A 46 -30.34 -23.69 -15.02
N GLN A 47 -31.06 -24.78 -14.83
CA GLN A 47 -31.47 -25.26 -13.52
C GLN A 47 -30.28 -25.56 -12.60
N GLU A 48 -29.14 -25.93 -13.18
CA GLU A 48 -27.88 -26.22 -12.48
C GLU A 48 -27.03 -24.99 -12.16
N ALA A 49 -27.44 -23.80 -12.60
CA ALA A 49 -26.70 -22.57 -12.33
C ALA A 49 -26.86 -22.11 -10.88
N THR A 50 -25.76 -21.69 -10.27
CA THR A 50 -25.82 -20.99 -8.98
C THR A 50 -26.28 -19.55 -9.23
N VAL A 51 -27.34 -19.12 -8.55
CA VAL A 51 -27.88 -17.75 -8.70
C VAL A 51 -27.60 -16.93 -7.47
N ILE A 52 -27.03 -15.74 -7.66
CA ILE A 52 -26.84 -14.71 -6.64
C ILE A 52 -27.87 -13.61 -6.86
N ASP A 53 -28.73 -13.40 -5.88
CA ASP A 53 -29.69 -12.27 -5.87
C ASP A 53 -28.98 -10.98 -5.46
N ALA A 54 -28.84 -10.06 -6.43
CA ALA A 54 -28.22 -8.75 -6.24
C ALA A 54 -29.25 -7.61 -6.22
N ARG A 55 -30.55 -7.89 -6.09
CA ARG A 55 -31.59 -6.86 -6.00
C ARG A 55 -31.33 -5.90 -4.84
N GLY A 56 -31.38 -4.59 -5.14
CA GLY A 56 -31.06 -3.54 -4.18
C GLY A 56 -29.57 -3.35 -3.89
N LYS A 57 -28.68 -4.09 -4.58
CA LYS A 57 -27.23 -4.07 -4.42
C LYS A 57 -26.54 -3.51 -5.66
N THR A 58 -25.27 -3.15 -5.51
CA THR A 58 -24.44 -2.65 -6.60
C THR A 58 -23.38 -3.68 -6.99
N ILE A 59 -23.23 -3.91 -8.29
CA ILE A 59 -22.21 -4.82 -8.87
C ILE A 59 -21.08 -3.97 -9.46
N LEU A 60 -19.85 -4.24 -9.08
CA LEU A 60 -18.64 -3.57 -9.56
C LEU A 60 -17.61 -4.60 -10.06
N PRO A 61 -16.64 -4.18 -10.91
CA PRO A 61 -15.43 -4.97 -11.12
C PRO A 61 -14.69 -5.19 -9.80
N GLY A 62 -13.96 -6.29 -9.70
CA GLY A 62 -13.02 -6.52 -8.62
C GLY A 62 -11.96 -5.41 -8.56
N LEU A 63 -11.61 -4.99 -7.35
CA LEU A 63 -10.71 -3.86 -7.13
C LEU A 63 -9.24 -4.28 -7.35
N ILE A 64 -8.44 -3.31 -7.81
CA ILE A 64 -7.01 -3.47 -8.10
C ILE A 64 -6.22 -2.51 -7.22
N ASP A 65 -5.32 -3.05 -6.40
CA ASP A 65 -4.35 -2.27 -5.64
C ASP A 65 -3.00 -2.28 -6.38
N ASN A 66 -2.65 -1.14 -6.99
CA ASN A 66 -1.47 -1.04 -7.85
C ASN A 66 -0.16 -0.82 -7.09
N HIS A 67 -0.18 -0.77 -5.77
CA HIS A 67 1.04 -0.62 -4.98
C HIS A 67 0.95 -1.36 -3.66
N ILE A 68 1.59 -2.52 -3.61
CA ILE A 68 1.76 -3.27 -2.37
C ILE A 68 3.19 -3.79 -2.24
N HIS A 69 3.54 -4.17 -1.03
CA HIS A 69 4.66 -5.04 -0.71
C HIS A 69 4.11 -6.34 -0.14
N HIS A 70 3.97 -7.35 -1.00
CA HIS A 70 3.30 -8.60 -0.64
C HIS A 70 3.99 -9.30 0.54
N ARG A 71 3.18 -9.87 1.41
CA ARG A 71 3.59 -10.76 2.50
C ARG A 71 2.71 -11.99 2.50
N ASP A 72 3.28 -13.10 2.91
CA ASP A 72 2.65 -14.45 2.83
C ASP A 72 1.34 -14.63 3.59
N LEU A 73 0.94 -13.66 4.39
CA LEU A 73 -0.27 -13.69 5.23
C LEU A 73 -1.31 -12.62 4.89
N LEU A 74 -1.14 -11.85 3.80
CA LEU A 74 -2.06 -10.76 3.48
C LEU A 74 -3.22 -11.16 2.56
N GLY A 75 -3.22 -12.38 2.02
CA GLY A 75 -4.16 -12.80 0.98
C GLY A 75 -5.63 -12.64 1.35
N GLU A 76 -6.04 -13.13 2.51
CA GLU A 76 -7.42 -13.02 2.99
C GLU A 76 -7.83 -11.57 3.29
N LEU A 77 -6.89 -10.74 3.78
CA LEU A 77 -7.16 -9.32 4.06
C LEU A 77 -7.53 -8.54 2.80
N PHE A 78 -6.87 -8.80 1.68
CA PHE A 78 -7.24 -8.19 0.41
C PHE A 78 -8.61 -8.65 -0.08
N LEU A 79 -8.82 -9.97 -0.11
CA LEU A 79 -10.06 -10.58 -0.61
C LEU A 79 -11.28 -10.18 0.22
N ALA A 80 -11.14 -10.10 1.55
CA ALA A 80 -12.24 -9.71 2.45
C ALA A 80 -12.83 -8.33 2.10
N PHE A 81 -12.01 -7.45 1.54
CA PHE A 81 -12.41 -6.10 1.12
C PHE A 81 -12.57 -5.95 -0.41
N GLY A 82 -12.66 -7.06 -1.16
CA GLY A 82 -12.95 -7.02 -2.60
C GLY A 82 -11.79 -6.64 -3.50
N VAL A 83 -10.55 -6.63 -2.97
CA VAL A 83 -9.34 -6.46 -3.79
C VAL A 83 -9.00 -7.81 -4.40
N THR A 84 -9.23 -7.96 -5.70
CA THR A 84 -9.05 -9.22 -6.44
C THR A 84 -7.72 -9.30 -7.18
N SER A 85 -7.06 -8.16 -7.39
CA SER A 85 -5.75 -8.09 -8.03
C SER A 85 -4.85 -7.09 -7.31
N VAL A 86 -3.55 -7.39 -7.25
CA VAL A 86 -2.53 -6.54 -6.61
C VAL A 86 -1.25 -6.49 -7.43
N ARG A 87 -0.51 -5.38 -7.31
CA ARG A 87 0.82 -5.22 -7.90
C ARG A 87 1.87 -5.11 -6.81
N ASP A 88 2.73 -6.12 -6.71
CA ASP A 88 3.88 -6.12 -5.80
C ASP A 88 5.06 -5.37 -6.41
N LEU A 89 5.61 -4.41 -5.69
CA LEU A 89 6.64 -3.50 -6.16
C LEU A 89 8.01 -3.67 -5.51
N GLY A 90 8.23 -4.75 -4.80
CA GLY A 90 9.56 -5.01 -4.25
C GLY A 90 9.61 -6.22 -3.33
N ASN A 91 10.09 -7.34 -3.86
CA ASN A 91 10.28 -8.58 -3.11
C ASN A 91 11.41 -9.42 -3.70
N HIS A 92 11.81 -10.47 -3.00
CA HIS A 92 12.69 -11.49 -3.57
C HIS A 92 12.05 -12.13 -4.78
N LEU A 93 12.74 -12.07 -5.90
CA LEU A 93 12.23 -12.51 -7.20
C LEU A 93 11.64 -13.92 -7.15
N GLU A 94 12.43 -14.91 -6.70
CA GLU A 94 11.98 -16.31 -6.67
C GLU A 94 10.77 -16.52 -5.76
N TRP A 95 10.79 -15.86 -4.62
CA TRP A 95 9.72 -15.98 -3.64
C TRP A 95 8.41 -15.36 -4.15
N ILE A 96 8.47 -14.14 -4.69
CA ILE A 96 7.26 -13.49 -5.18
C ILE A 96 6.67 -14.20 -6.42
N LEU A 97 7.53 -14.75 -7.28
CA LEU A 97 7.09 -15.59 -8.41
C LEU A 97 6.39 -16.85 -7.90
N ALA A 98 6.93 -17.51 -6.88
CA ALA A 98 6.29 -18.68 -6.27
C ALA A 98 4.95 -18.33 -5.61
N GLN A 99 4.85 -17.18 -4.91
CA GLN A 99 3.59 -16.66 -4.35
C GLN A 99 2.57 -16.41 -5.46
N ARG A 100 2.97 -15.67 -6.50
CA ARG A 100 2.13 -15.38 -7.66
C ARG A 100 1.60 -16.67 -8.31
N ASP A 101 2.47 -17.61 -8.60
CA ASP A 101 2.10 -18.85 -9.27
C ASP A 101 1.20 -19.74 -8.41
N ALA A 102 1.34 -19.67 -7.07
CA ALA A 102 0.46 -20.39 -6.15
C ALA A 102 -0.93 -19.76 -6.06
N VAL A 103 -0.99 -18.43 -5.94
CA VAL A 103 -2.26 -17.68 -5.87
C VAL A 103 -2.99 -17.71 -7.21
N ASN A 104 -2.30 -17.40 -8.31
CA ASN A 104 -2.90 -17.36 -9.63
C ASN A 104 -3.30 -18.76 -10.14
N GLY A 105 -2.65 -19.81 -9.62
CA GLY A 105 -3.02 -21.20 -9.85
C GLY A 105 -4.07 -21.78 -8.88
N GLY A 106 -4.65 -20.95 -8.00
CA GLY A 106 -5.71 -21.36 -7.06
C GLY A 106 -5.24 -22.28 -5.92
N ARG A 107 -3.93 -22.41 -5.69
CA ARG A 107 -3.35 -23.25 -4.62
C ARG A 107 -3.22 -22.51 -3.29
N LEU A 108 -3.30 -21.18 -3.32
CA LEU A 108 -3.22 -20.31 -2.16
C LEU A 108 -4.29 -19.23 -2.27
N ALA A 109 -5.00 -18.95 -1.18
CA ALA A 109 -5.99 -17.87 -1.13
C ALA A 109 -5.30 -16.50 -1.19
N GLY A 110 -5.77 -15.64 -2.09
CA GLY A 110 -5.25 -14.28 -2.24
C GLY A 110 -5.71 -13.61 -3.53
N PRO A 111 -5.47 -12.30 -3.66
CA PRO A 111 -5.69 -11.57 -4.90
C PRO A 111 -4.70 -12.02 -5.98
N ARG A 112 -5.06 -11.88 -7.24
CA ARG A 112 -4.15 -12.11 -8.38
C ARG A 112 -2.92 -11.21 -8.24
N ILE A 113 -1.73 -11.79 -8.26
CA ILE A 113 -0.48 -11.07 -8.06
C ILE A 113 0.17 -10.78 -9.40
N PHE A 114 0.60 -9.53 -9.57
CA PHE A 114 1.52 -9.08 -10.59
C PHE A 114 2.75 -8.52 -9.88
N CYS A 115 3.97 -8.77 -10.38
CA CYS A 115 5.17 -8.44 -9.60
C CYS A 115 6.35 -7.94 -10.43
N ALA A 116 7.14 -7.03 -9.81
CA ALA A 116 8.38 -6.49 -10.36
C ALA A 116 9.65 -7.25 -9.89
N GLY A 117 9.52 -8.14 -8.91
CA GLY A 117 10.67 -8.73 -8.24
C GLY A 117 11.43 -7.69 -7.39
N GLY A 118 12.77 -7.75 -7.36
CA GLY A 118 13.61 -6.93 -6.49
C GLY A 118 13.74 -5.45 -6.87
N GLY A 119 13.47 -5.09 -8.12
CA GLY A 119 13.63 -3.73 -8.63
C GLY A 119 15.08 -3.28 -8.83
N PHE A 120 15.26 -2.09 -9.43
CA PHE A 120 16.55 -1.49 -9.76
C PHE A 120 16.81 -0.27 -8.89
N TYR A 121 17.97 -0.20 -8.27
CA TYR A 121 18.36 0.80 -7.28
C TYR A 121 19.70 1.43 -7.66
N ALA A 122 19.95 2.66 -7.19
CA ALA A 122 21.27 3.26 -7.28
C ALA A 122 22.24 2.66 -6.26
N ARG A 123 21.71 2.15 -5.16
CA ARG A 123 22.46 1.46 -4.09
C ARG A 123 21.56 0.43 -3.44
N ALA A 124 22.05 -0.79 -3.32
CA ALA A 124 21.31 -1.84 -2.62
C ALA A 124 21.34 -1.62 -1.10
N SER A 125 20.19 -1.77 -0.47
CA SER A 125 20.02 -1.91 0.98
C SER A 125 19.56 -3.32 1.38
N ALA A 126 19.21 -4.16 0.39
CA ALA A 126 18.79 -5.54 0.58
C ALA A 126 19.30 -6.42 -0.58
N ALA A 127 19.50 -7.70 -0.29
CA ALA A 127 20.11 -8.65 -1.24
C ALA A 127 19.29 -8.88 -2.53
N HIS A 128 17.99 -8.62 -2.51
CA HIS A 128 17.12 -8.78 -3.68
C HIS A 128 17.15 -7.59 -4.65
N GLN A 129 17.75 -6.46 -4.26
CA GLN A 129 17.82 -5.24 -5.05
C GLN A 129 18.94 -5.30 -6.07
N GLN A 130 18.67 -4.83 -7.29
CA GLN A 130 19.64 -4.84 -8.37
C GLN A 130 20.24 -3.46 -8.58
N VAL A 131 21.55 -3.39 -8.76
CA VAL A 131 22.30 -2.12 -8.93
C VAL A 131 23.10 -2.18 -10.21
N PRO A 132 22.53 -1.72 -11.34
CA PRO A 132 23.28 -1.62 -12.59
C PRO A 132 24.32 -0.50 -12.48
N LYS A 133 25.54 -0.78 -12.94
CA LYS A 133 26.66 0.17 -12.91
C LYS A 133 26.66 1.13 -14.11
N ASP A 134 26.04 0.70 -15.21
CA ASP A 134 25.96 1.46 -16.45
C ASP A 134 24.71 1.06 -17.28
N PRO A 135 24.35 1.84 -18.33
CA PRO A 135 23.20 1.55 -19.19
C PRO A 135 23.25 0.20 -19.90
N ALA A 136 24.44 -0.32 -20.24
CA ALA A 136 24.57 -1.60 -20.92
C ALA A 136 24.23 -2.77 -19.97
N GLU A 137 24.74 -2.70 -18.74
CA GLU A 137 24.40 -3.68 -17.71
C GLU A 137 22.92 -3.59 -17.32
N ALA A 138 22.34 -2.39 -17.24
CA ALA A 138 20.92 -2.19 -16.99
C ALA A 138 20.06 -2.96 -18.01
N LYS A 139 20.34 -2.85 -19.30
CA LYS A 139 19.64 -3.59 -20.37
C LYS A 139 19.79 -5.11 -20.22
N GLN A 140 20.97 -5.61 -19.86
CA GLN A 140 21.19 -7.04 -19.61
C GLN A 140 20.37 -7.55 -18.44
N MET A 141 20.34 -6.78 -17.33
CA MET A 141 19.58 -7.13 -16.14
C MET A 141 18.07 -7.13 -16.40
N VAL A 142 17.54 -6.16 -17.17
CA VAL A 142 16.11 -6.16 -17.58
C VAL A 142 15.77 -7.42 -18.35
N LYS A 143 16.57 -7.79 -19.37
CA LYS A 143 16.38 -9.06 -20.10
C LYS A 143 16.34 -10.27 -19.17
N ALA A 144 17.22 -10.28 -18.18
CA ALA A 144 17.31 -11.39 -17.23
C ALA A 144 16.05 -11.49 -16.36
N VAL A 145 15.54 -10.38 -15.80
CA VAL A 145 14.35 -10.42 -14.94
C VAL A 145 13.07 -10.68 -15.74
N ILE A 146 12.94 -10.15 -16.95
CA ILE A 146 11.82 -10.45 -17.86
C ILE A 146 11.81 -11.95 -18.21
N LYS A 147 12.97 -12.52 -18.54
CA LYS A 147 13.09 -13.97 -18.81
C LYS A 147 12.70 -14.82 -17.58
N ARG A 148 12.87 -14.29 -16.36
CA ARG A 148 12.46 -14.95 -15.11
C ARG A 148 10.95 -14.85 -14.89
N GLY A 149 10.25 -13.97 -15.61
CA GLY A 149 8.80 -13.88 -15.61
C GLY A 149 8.23 -12.77 -14.72
N VAL A 150 8.97 -11.68 -14.48
CA VAL A 150 8.36 -10.46 -13.88
C VAL A 150 7.32 -9.86 -14.81
N ASP A 151 6.40 -9.07 -14.27
CA ASP A 151 5.35 -8.41 -15.03
C ASP A 151 5.70 -6.94 -15.35
N TYR A 152 6.67 -6.36 -14.64
CA TYR A 152 7.12 -4.96 -14.78
C TYR A 152 8.60 -4.80 -14.50
N VAL A 153 9.11 -3.62 -14.89
CA VAL A 153 10.44 -3.13 -14.51
C VAL A 153 10.26 -1.97 -13.53
N LYS A 154 10.76 -2.13 -12.31
CA LYS A 154 10.68 -1.13 -11.25
C LYS A 154 12.03 -0.46 -11.03
N THR A 155 12.05 0.89 -11.08
CA THR A 155 13.18 1.70 -10.63
C THR A 155 12.91 2.31 -9.25
N HIS A 156 13.95 2.70 -8.55
CA HIS A 156 13.85 3.32 -7.24
C HIS A 156 14.62 4.65 -7.18
N LEU A 157 14.59 5.33 -6.03
CA LEU A 157 15.25 6.61 -5.82
C LEU A 157 16.72 6.60 -6.26
N HIS A 158 17.19 7.74 -6.73
CA HIS A 158 18.59 8.02 -7.13
C HIS A 158 19.09 7.22 -8.33
N VAL A 159 18.26 6.41 -9.00
CA VAL A 159 18.65 5.79 -10.27
C VAL A 159 18.79 6.88 -11.32
N SER A 160 19.95 6.97 -11.97
CA SER A 160 20.23 8.02 -12.93
C SER A 160 19.28 8.00 -14.13
N LEU A 161 19.07 9.16 -14.74
CA LEU A 161 18.24 9.30 -15.94
C LEU A 161 18.71 8.39 -17.09
N GLU A 162 20.03 8.25 -17.26
CA GLU A 162 20.61 7.39 -18.32
C GLU A 162 20.31 5.92 -18.08
N ILE A 163 20.45 5.46 -16.84
CA ILE A 163 20.09 4.08 -16.45
C ILE A 163 18.59 3.88 -16.61
N THR A 164 17.76 4.79 -16.10
CA THR A 164 16.30 4.70 -16.23
C THR A 164 15.86 4.63 -17.69
N ARG A 165 16.45 5.43 -18.57
CA ARG A 165 16.21 5.38 -20.02
C ARG A 165 16.55 4.00 -20.59
N ALA A 166 17.70 3.44 -20.24
CA ALA A 166 18.13 2.14 -20.71
C ALA A 166 17.20 1.00 -20.23
N LEU A 167 16.74 1.10 -18.97
CA LEU A 167 15.73 0.17 -18.41
C LEU A 167 14.41 0.27 -19.17
N ALA A 168 13.91 1.48 -19.42
CA ALA A 168 12.65 1.73 -20.13
C ALA A 168 12.72 1.28 -21.59
N GLU A 169 13.77 1.61 -22.32
CA GLU A 169 13.97 1.18 -23.72
C GLU A 169 13.93 -0.34 -23.85
N GLU A 170 14.61 -1.05 -22.94
CA GLU A 170 14.67 -2.51 -23.01
C GLU A 170 13.35 -3.16 -22.55
N ALA A 171 12.70 -2.59 -21.53
CA ALA A 171 11.38 -3.04 -21.08
C ALA A 171 10.34 -2.87 -22.20
N HIS A 172 10.28 -1.69 -22.82
CA HIS A 172 9.33 -1.40 -23.92
C HIS A 172 9.58 -2.29 -25.14
N ALA A 173 10.85 -2.55 -25.50
CA ALA A 173 11.18 -3.47 -26.60
C ALA A 173 10.63 -4.89 -26.36
N ALA A 174 10.42 -5.26 -25.10
CA ALA A 174 9.83 -6.53 -24.70
C ALA A 174 8.32 -6.46 -24.38
N GLY A 175 7.69 -5.27 -24.50
CA GLY A 175 6.26 -5.06 -24.21
C GLY A 175 5.93 -4.83 -22.74
N PHE A 176 6.93 -4.49 -21.91
CA PHE A 176 6.76 -4.26 -20.46
C PHE A 176 6.78 -2.76 -20.13
N LYS A 177 6.08 -2.39 -19.07
CA LYS A 177 6.11 -1.03 -18.52
C LYS A 177 7.23 -0.85 -17.50
N THR A 178 7.75 0.37 -17.44
CA THR A 178 8.73 0.82 -16.44
C THR A 178 8.12 1.84 -15.49
N LEU A 179 8.31 1.64 -14.21
CA LEU A 179 7.73 2.48 -13.17
C LEU A 179 8.71 2.70 -12.02
N GLY A 180 8.45 3.68 -11.18
CA GLY A 180 9.38 3.90 -10.07
C GLY A 180 9.09 5.05 -9.15
N HIS A 181 9.99 5.16 -8.19
CA HIS A 181 10.10 6.32 -7.32
C HIS A 181 11.09 7.32 -7.89
N LEU A 182 10.77 8.59 -7.80
CA LEU A 182 11.67 9.68 -8.13
C LEU A 182 11.90 10.59 -6.92
N ASP A 183 13.08 11.16 -6.80
CA ASP A 183 13.43 12.17 -5.81
C ASP A 183 13.86 13.50 -6.46
N THR A 184 13.58 13.63 -7.74
CA THR A 184 13.83 14.79 -8.58
C THR A 184 12.69 14.96 -9.58
N SER A 185 12.72 16.04 -10.37
CA SER A 185 11.67 16.35 -11.37
C SER A 185 11.33 15.15 -12.26
N ILE A 186 10.05 14.84 -12.39
CA ILE A 186 9.53 13.78 -13.27
C ILE A 186 9.73 14.09 -14.77
N LEU A 187 9.85 15.38 -15.16
CA LEU A 187 9.84 15.77 -16.56
C LEU A 187 10.86 15.01 -17.42
N PRO A 188 12.17 14.96 -17.07
CA PRO A 188 13.14 14.24 -17.90
C PRO A 188 12.92 12.71 -17.88
N TYR A 189 12.34 12.16 -16.81
CA TYR A 189 12.07 10.72 -16.69
C TYR A 189 10.84 10.31 -17.52
N ALA A 190 9.79 11.12 -17.56
CA ALA A 190 8.66 10.92 -18.45
C ALA A 190 9.08 10.96 -19.92
N GLU A 191 10.00 11.90 -20.28
CA GLU A 191 10.59 11.94 -21.63
C GLU A 191 11.49 10.72 -21.90
N ALA A 192 12.14 10.15 -20.88
CA ALA A 192 12.98 8.97 -21.01
C ALA A 192 12.18 7.66 -21.10
N GLY A 193 10.85 7.70 -20.91
CA GLY A 193 9.96 6.55 -21.09
C GLY A 193 9.51 5.87 -19.79
N ILE A 194 9.58 6.55 -18.64
CA ILE A 194 8.93 6.00 -17.44
C ILE A 194 7.40 6.05 -17.62
N ASP A 195 6.74 4.90 -17.45
CA ASP A 195 5.29 4.78 -17.68
C ASP A 195 4.46 5.22 -16.49
N GLY A 196 5.03 5.22 -15.29
CA GLY A 196 4.34 5.67 -14.11
C GLY A 196 5.23 5.85 -12.89
N VAL A 197 4.71 6.59 -11.92
CA VAL A 197 5.40 6.86 -10.65
C VAL A 197 4.49 6.62 -9.46
N GLU A 198 5.07 6.03 -8.43
CA GLU A 198 4.45 5.85 -7.13
C GLU A 198 4.58 7.12 -6.28
N HIS A 199 3.63 7.33 -5.35
CA HIS A 199 3.56 8.45 -4.40
C HIS A 199 3.51 9.83 -5.08
N ALA A 200 3.07 9.90 -6.36
CA ALA A 200 3.18 11.12 -7.17
C ALA A 200 4.59 11.74 -7.11
N SER A 201 5.62 10.91 -6.91
CA SER A 201 7.00 11.32 -6.71
C SER A 201 7.56 12.01 -7.98
N GLY A 202 8.35 13.06 -7.79
CA GLY A 202 8.88 13.88 -8.87
C GLY A 202 7.89 14.90 -9.44
N CYS A 203 6.59 14.82 -9.14
CA CYS A 203 5.60 15.77 -9.64
C CYS A 203 5.72 17.12 -8.96
N ALA A 204 5.81 17.18 -7.64
CA ALA A 204 6.04 18.41 -6.90
C ALA A 204 7.39 19.03 -7.27
N GLU A 205 8.45 18.23 -7.29
CA GLU A 205 9.81 18.65 -7.65
C GLU A 205 9.86 19.28 -9.05
N ALA A 206 9.02 18.82 -9.97
CA ALA A 206 8.92 19.38 -11.32
C ALA A 206 8.37 20.81 -11.34
N THR A 207 7.65 21.20 -10.30
CA THR A 207 7.02 22.53 -10.19
C THR A 207 7.85 23.53 -9.40
N ILE A 208 8.86 23.09 -8.64
CA ILE A 208 9.67 23.94 -7.77
C ILE A 208 10.83 24.53 -8.59
N ARG A 209 10.77 25.84 -8.88
CA ARG A 209 11.75 26.54 -9.73
C ARG A 209 12.40 27.73 -9.07
N SER A 210 11.74 28.35 -8.08
CA SER A 210 12.32 29.47 -7.36
C SER A 210 13.54 29.06 -6.53
N ALA A 211 14.51 29.97 -6.39
CA ALA A 211 15.69 29.72 -5.57
C ALA A 211 15.31 29.37 -4.10
N GLN A 212 14.28 30.02 -3.56
CA GLN A 212 13.79 29.74 -2.21
C GLN A 212 13.14 28.36 -2.12
N GLY A 213 12.30 27.99 -3.08
CA GLY A 213 11.67 26.66 -3.15
C GLY A 213 12.71 25.54 -3.22
N LEU A 214 13.72 25.69 -4.07
CA LEU A 214 14.82 24.72 -4.20
C LEU A 214 15.66 24.63 -2.91
N ALA A 215 15.93 25.76 -2.24
CA ALA A 215 16.63 25.76 -0.97
C ALA A 215 15.81 25.05 0.14
N ASN A 216 14.52 25.31 0.17
CA ASN A 216 13.61 24.64 1.10
C ASN A 216 13.57 23.11 0.85
N LEU A 217 13.43 22.69 -0.41
CA LEU A 217 13.45 21.28 -0.79
C LEU A 217 14.77 20.60 -0.37
N ALA A 218 15.91 21.26 -0.59
CA ALA A 218 17.23 20.76 -0.20
C ALA A 218 17.40 20.65 1.33
N SER A 219 16.62 21.38 2.11
CA SER A 219 16.63 21.33 3.57
C SER A 219 15.95 20.08 4.14
N VAL A 220 15.07 19.44 3.38
CA VAL A 220 14.36 18.22 3.80
C VAL A 220 15.32 17.03 3.70
N LYS A 221 15.85 16.61 4.84
CA LYS A 221 16.88 15.55 4.90
C LYS A 221 16.33 14.14 4.85
N LEU A 222 15.09 13.93 5.31
CA LEU A 222 14.44 12.62 5.36
C LEU A 222 13.70 12.35 4.05
N TRP A 223 14.14 11.35 3.30
CA TRP A 223 13.58 11.01 2.00
C TRP A 223 12.08 10.68 2.06
N LEU A 224 11.62 9.99 3.12
CA LEU A 224 10.20 9.65 3.28
C LEU A 224 9.32 10.88 3.58
N ALA A 225 9.83 11.83 4.38
CA ALA A 225 9.15 13.10 4.61
C ALA A 225 9.10 13.95 3.34
N LYS A 226 10.09 13.81 2.44
CA LYS A 226 10.19 14.57 1.20
C LYS A 226 9.00 14.35 0.29
N PHE A 227 8.44 13.15 0.22
CA PHE A 227 7.27 12.86 -0.63
C PHE A 227 6.05 13.75 -0.34
N LEU A 228 5.85 14.16 0.90
CA LEU A 228 4.76 15.07 1.24
C LEU A 228 5.24 16.50 1.44
N ALA A 229 6.40 16.71 2.07
CA ALA A 229 6.94 18.02 2.34
C ALA A 229 7.28 18.81 1.06
N CYS A 230 7.70 18.15 -0.03
CA CYS A 230 7.96 18.81 -1.31
C CYS A 230 6.73 19.53 -1.84
N TRP A 231 5.53 19.01 -1.63
CA TRP A 231 4.28 19.63 -2.04
C TRP A 231 4.03 20.99 -1.33
N THR A 232 4.55 21.19 -0.12
CA THR A 232 4.48 22.49 0.56
C THR A 232 5.22 23.59 -0.21
N PHE A 233 6.22 23.21 -0.99
CA PHE A 233 7.03 24.13 -1.81
C PHE A 233 6.61 24.17 -3.27
N ALA A 234 5.67 23.31 -3.69
CA ALA A 234 5.20 23.24 -5.07
C ALA A 234 4.62 24.58 -5.53
N GLU A 235 5.00 25.03 -6.71
CA GLU A 235 4.62 26.30 -7.33
C GLU A 235 3.48 26.05 -8.31
N ARG A 236 2.26 26.50 -7.97
CA ARG A 236 1.02 26.20 -8.68
C ARG A 236 1.00 26.66 -10.13
N GLU A 237 1.70 27.75 -10.43
CA GLU A 237 1.84 28.29 -11.79
C GLU A 237 2.50 27.33 -12.77
N HIS A 238 3.24 26.33 -12.27
CA HIS A 238 3.90 25.32 -13.09
C HIS A 238 3.12 24.01 -13.21
N TYR A 239 1.99 23.85 -12.50
CA TYR A 239 1.13 22.67 -12.61
C TYR A 239 0.68 22.37 -14.04
N PRO A 240 0.20 23.37 -14.84
CA PRO A 240 -0.28 23.10 -16.18
C PRO A 240 0.76 22.47 -17.10
N GLU A 241 2.03 22.89 -17.02
CA GLU A 241 3.11 22.35 -17.84
C GLU A 241 3.41 20.88 -17.49
N VAL A 242 3.49 20.58 -16.19
CA VAL A 242 3.73 19.20 -15.71
C VAL A 242 2.58 18.30 -16.12
N ILE A 243 1.34 18.74 -15.89
CA ILE A 243 0.12 18.01 -16.24
C ILE A 243 0.03 17.76 -17.74
N ASP A 244 0.32 18.75 -18.57
CA ASP A 244 0.32 18.60 -20.02
C ASP A 244 1.29 17.51 -20.48
N LEU A 245 2.53 17.50 -19.95
CA LEU A 245 3.50 16.47 -20.30
C LEU A 245 3.02 15.09 -19.86
N LEU A 246 2.57 14.93 -18.60
CA LEU A 246 2.11 13.66 -18.07
C LEU A 246 0.92 13.09 -18.87
N THR A 247 -0.01 13.96 -19.24
CA THR A 247 -1.20 13.59 -20.03
C THR A 247 -0.81 13.17 -21.45
N ARG A 248 0.05 13.96 -22.12
CA ARG A 248 0.54 13.62 -23.47
C ARG A 248 1.36 12.34 -23.52
N LYS A 249 2.13 12.04 -22.47
CA LYS A 249 2.93 10.82 -22.35
C LYS A 249 2.09 9.62 -21.89
N GLY A 250 0.88 9.85 -21.39
CA GLY A 250 0.06 8.80 -20.80
C GLY A 250 0.62 8.27 -19.49
N THR A 251 1.45 9.05 -18.78
CA THR A 251 2.10 8.61 -17.55
C THR A 251 1.08 8.39 -16.44
N PHE A 252 1.18 7.24 -15.76
CA PHE A 252 0.32 6.90 -14.64
C PHE A 252 0.85 7.49 -13.33
N ILE A 253 -0.03 8.11 -12.56
CA ILE A 253 0.29 8.68 -11.24
C ILE A 253 -0.43 7.88 -10.16
N GLU A 254 0.34 7.25 -9.32
CA GLU A 254 -0.14 6.51 -8.16
C GLU A 254 0.21 7.33 -6.90
N PRO A 255 -0.78 8.00 -6.23
CA PRO A 255 -0.47 8.98 -5.19
C PRO A 255 -0.34 8.42 -3.79
N THR A 256 -0.83 7.21 -3.49
CA THR A 256 -0.86 6.65 -2.13
C THR A 256 -1.35 7.64 -1.06
N MET A 257 -2.45 8.34 -1.35
CA MET A 257 -2.95 9.39 -0.45
C MET A 257 -3.29 8.85 0.93
N VAL A 258 -3.70 7.58 1.03
CA VAL A 258 -4.02 6.93 2.31
C VAL A 258 -2.80 6.87 3.23
N LEU A 259 -1.62 6.67 2.67
CA LEU A 259 -0.37 6.62 3.44
C LEU A 259 -0.07 7.97 4.13
N TRP A 260 -0.38 9.06 3.46
CA TRP A 260 -0.07 10.42 3.92
C TRP A 260 -1.24 11.08 4.66
N GLY A 261 -2.45 10.95 4.13
CA GLY A 261 -3.63 11.65 4.62
C GLY A 261 -4.24 11.03 5.88
N ALA A 262 -4.16 9.71 6.04
CA ALA A 262 -4.72 9.05 7.21
C ALA A 262 -4.11 9.54 8.53
N PRO A 263 -2.77 9.66 8.68
CA PRO A 263 -2.16 10.25 9.87
C PRO A 263 -2.51 11.73 10.08
N LEU A 264 -2.77 12.48 9.02
CA LEU A 264 -3.04 13.92 9.11
C LEU A 264 -4.43 14.27 9.62
N GLY A 265 -5.43 13.41 9.43
CA GLY A 265 -6.79 13.79 9.79
C GLY A 265 -7.78 12.69 10.12
N MET A 266 -7.44 11.41 9.93
CA MET A 266 -8.42 10.32 10.02
C MET A 266 -8.18 9.35 11.19
N ARG A 267 -7.24 9.67 12.09
CA ARG A 267 -6.83 8.80 13.19
C ARG A 267 -8.00 8.29 14.01
N GLU A 268 -8.82 9.19 14.59
CA GLU A 268 -9.84 8.80 15.56
C GLU A 268 -10.88 7.84 15.00
N LYS A 269 -11.15 7.94 13.68
CA LYS A 269 -12.14 7.12 13.01
C LYS A 269 -11.54 5.82 12.52
N TRP A 270 -10.48 5.88 11.74
CA TRP A 270 -9.96 4.71 11.02
C TRP A 270 -9.08 3.80 11.88
N GLU A 271 -8.32 4.36 12.82
CA GLU A 271 -7.59 3.56 13.81
C GLU A 271 -8.55 2.62 14.58
N ARG A 272 -9.70 3.15 14.98
CA ARG A 272 -10.71 2.37 15.68
C ARG A 272 -11.32 1.28 14.78
N GLU A 273 -11.64 1.61 13.53
CA GLU A 273 -12.14 0.63 12.55
C GLU A 273 -11.14 -0.51 12.34
N ASP A 274 -9.86 -0.18 12.18
CA ASP A 274 -8.79 -1.16 12.01
C ASP A 274 -8.62 -2.02 13.25
N TYR A 275 -8.61 -1.41 14.42
CA TYR A 275 -8.51 -2.13 15.69
C TYR A 275 -9.66 -3.15 15.85
N GLU A 276 -10.91 -2.76 15.55
CA GLU A 276 -12.05 -3.67 15.60
C GLU A 276 -11.90 -4.84 14.61
N THR A 277 -11.40 -4.60 13.41
CA THR A 277 -11.12 -5.67 12.43
C THR A 277 -9.99 -6.59 12.92
N LEU A 278 -8.90 -6.02 13.41
CA LEU A 278 -7.71 -6.76 13.85
C LEU A 278 -7.92 -7.60 15.11
N LYS A 279 -8.97 -7.33 15.88
CA LYS A 279 -9.40 -8.16 17.02
C LYS A 279 -10.05 -9.48 16.59
N SER A 280 -10.39 -9.65 15.32
CA SER A 280 -11.01 -10.90 14.84
C SER A 280 -10.16 -12.11 15.22
N PRO A 281 -10.73 -13.13 15.89
CA PRO A 281 -10.01 -14.37 16.19
C PRO A 281 -9.50 -15.08 14.92
N GLY A 282 -10.17 -14.89 13.79
CA GLY A 282 -9.75 -15.41 12.49
C GLY A 282 -8.41 -14.84 12.02
N LEU A 283 -8.00 -13.65 12.46
CA LEU A 283 -6.72 -13.03 12.15
C LEU A 283 -5.60 -13.39 13.14
N SER A 284 -5.78 -14.40 13.99
CA SER A 284 -4.75 -14.82 14.97
C SER A 284 -3.44 -15.28 14.31
N TYR A 285 -3.46 -15.64 13.04
CA TYR A 285 -2.26 -15.97 12.26
C TYR A 285 -1.43 -14.73 11.87
N VAL A 286 -2.00 -13.52 11.92
CA VAL A 286 -1.26 -12.28 11.68
C VAL A 286 -0.47 -11.91 12.93
N PRO A 287 0.87 -11.79 12.86
CA PRO A 287 1.69 -11.44 14.02
C PRO A 287 1.25 -10.13 14.66
N GLU A 288 1.30 -10.07 15.98
CA GLU A 288 0.84 -8.92 16.75
C GLU A 288 1.62 -7.64 16.43
N ASN A 289 2.94 -7.75 16.25
CA ASN A 289 3.79 -6.62 15.86
C ASN A 289 3.37 -6.01 14.52
N LEU A 290 2.93 -6.83 13.56
CA LEU A 290 2.42 -6.32 12.28
C LEU A 290 1.07 -5.61 12.47
N ARG A 291 0.18 -6.19 13.29
CA ARG A 291 -1.11 -5.56 13.63
C ARG A 291 -0.89 -4.20 14.32
N LEU A 292 0.04 -4.13 15.25
CA LEU A 292 0.43 -2.89 15.92
C LEU A 292 1.07 -1.89 14.96
N GLN A 293 1.90 -2.34 14.01
CA GLN A 293 2.49 -1.47 12.99
C GLN A 293 1.43 -0.74 12.17
N TRP A 294 0.33 -1.40 11.80
CA TRP A 294 -0.76 -0.75 11.09
C TRP A 294 -1.51 0.28 11.93
N LEU A 295 -1.69 0.04 13.22
CA LEU A 295 -2.29 1.00 14.14
C LEU A 295 -1.35 2.18 14.42
N ASP A 296 -0.07 1.93 14.58
CA ASP A 296 0.94 2.96 14.81
C ASP A 296 1.08 3.92 13.63
N HIS A 297 0.72 3.49 12.42
CA HIS A 297 0.73 4.35 11.24
C HIS A 297 -0.07 5.64 11.45
N TYR A 298 -1.18 5.60 12.17
CA TYR A 298 -1.99 6.78 12.46
C TYR A 298 -1.31 7.81 13.35
N TYR A 299 -0.22 7.47 14.00
CA TYR A 299 0.56 8.37 14.87
C TYR A 299 1.70 9.07 14.16
N LEU A 300 2.02 8.69 12.93
CA LEU A 300 3.14 9.26 12.18
C LEU A 300 3.09 10.79 12.07
N ALA A 301 1.91 11.38 11.90
CA ALA A 301 1.74 12.84 11.80
C ALA A 301 1.77 13.55 13.16
N TYR A 302 1.68 12.83 14.25
CA TYR A 302 1.64 13.43 15.59
C TYR A 302 3.02 13.56 16.22
N GLY A 303 4.03 12.99 15.59
CA GLY A 303 5.46 13.27 15.74
C GLY A 303 6.03 13.43 17.12
N ALA A 304 5.47 13.03 18.18
CA ALA A 304 5.96 13.41 19.46
C ALA A 304 5.54 12.45 20.58
N ARG A 305 6.03 11.24 20.53
CA ARG A 305 6.23 10.48 21.76
C ARG A 305 7.70 10.11 22.00
N VAL A 306 8.60 10.53 21.12
CA VAL A 306 10.02 10.23 21.27
C VAL A 306 10.79 11.54 21.08
N GLU A 307 11.54 11.96 22.09
CA GLU A 307 12.64 12.91 21.98
C GLU A 307 13.53 12.47 20.79
N PRO A 308 14.13 13.40 20.03
CA PRO A 308 14.93 13.03 18.88
C PRO A 308 16.00 12.04 19.29
N ALA A 309 15.93 10.83 18.75
CA ALA A 309 16.96 9.82 18.94
C ALA A 309 18.31 10.38 18.47
N PRO A 310 19.42 10.04 19.14
CA PRO A 310 20.75 10.41 18.69
C PRO A 310 20.95 9.95 17.24
N ALA A 311 21.65 10.74 16.45
CA ALA A 311 21.80 10.57 14.99
C ALA A 311 22.36 9.21 14.51
N GLN A 312 22.77 8.33 15.42
CA GLN A 312 23.27 7.00 15.15
C GLN A 312 22.16 5.92 15.06
N ASP A 313 20.97 6.18 15.62
CA ASP A 313 19.83 5.25 15.60
C ASP A 313 18.80 5.61 14.52
N ALA A 314 19.23 6.38 13.53
CA ALA A 314 18.38 7.04 12.54
C ALA A 314 17.57 6.11 11.62
N VAL A 315 17.82 4.81 11.58
CA VAL A 315 17.15 3.91 10.62
C VAL A 315 15.79 3.42 11.14
N ILE A 316 15.60 3.30 12.44
CA ILE A 316 14.42 2.70 13.06
C ILE A 316 13.59 3.71 13.85
N GLY A 317 14.20 4.63 14.58
CA GLY A 317 13.52 5.77 15.21
C GLY A 317 12.87 6.73 14.24
N ASN A 318 13.24 6.65 12.96
CA ASN A 318 12.82 7.55 11.90
C ASN A 318 11.36 7.41 11.45
N ARG A 319 10.68 6.29 11.66
CA ARG A 319 9.25 6.20 11.32
C ARG A 319 8.41 7.19 12.12
N TYR A 320 8.75 7.41 13.38
CA TYR A 320 8.05 8.37 14.25
C TYR A 320 8.59 9.80 14.17
N SER A 321 9.86 9.97 13.79
CA SER A 321 10.50 11.29 13.68
C SER A 321 10.26 12.00 12.35
N ILE A 322 9.79 11.32 11.33
CA ILE A 322 9.54 11.87 10.00
C ILE A 322 8.66 13.12 10.09
N TYR A 323 7.60 13.08 10.89
CA TYR A 323 6.66 14.18 11.07
C TYR A 323 7.02 15.11 12.26
N GLY A 324 7.87 14.68 13.18
CA GLY A 324 8.36 15.49 14.29
C GLY A 324 9.37 16.57 13.88
N ILE A 325 9.99 16.41 12.70
CA ILE A 325 10.96 17.37 12.17
C ILE A 325 10.29 18.43 11.27
N TYR A 326 9.08 18.15 10.76
CA TYR A 326 8.36 19.07 9.90
C TYR A 326 7.05 19.50 10.56
N PRO A 327 6.70 20.81 10.58
CA PRO A 327 5.46 21.28 11.17
C PRO A 327 4.24 20.58 10.54
N ARG A 328 3.33 20.10 11.38
CA ARG A 328 2.12 19.40 10.92
C ARG A 328 1.27 20.25 9.97
N GLU A 329 1.21 21.54 10.19
CA GLU A 329 0.54 22.50 9.32
C GLU A 329 1.13 22.50 7.92
N GLY A 330 2.46 22.48 7.79
CA GLY A 330 3.14 22.39 6.51
C GLY A 330 2.85 21.08 5.77
N LEU A 331 2.80 19.96 6.49
CA LEU A 331 2.43 18.68 5.88
C LEU A 331 0.97 18.67 5.41
N ARG A 332 0.07 19.30 6.16
CA ARG A 332 -1.33 19.47 5.75
C ARG A 332 -1.44 20.33 4.49
N GLU A 333 -0.74 21.46 4.45
CA GLU A 333 -0.69 22.31 3.26
C GLU A 333 -0.12 21.56 2.04
N GLY A 334 0.94 20.77 2.25
CA GLY A 334 1.50 19.91 1.19
C GLY A 334 0.48 18.89 0.69
N PHE A 335 -0.26 18.27 1.59
CA PHE A 335 -1.32 17.32 1.23
C PHE A 335 -2.46 17.98 0.44
N GLU A 336 -2.88 19.18 0.82
CA GLU A 336 -3.89 19.96 0.09
C GLU A 336 -3.41 20.34 -1.31
N ARG A 337 -2.13 20.70 -1.49
CA ARG A 337 -1.53 20.99 -2.80
C ARG A 337 -1.42 19.74 -3.67
N LEU A 338 -1.11 18.58 -3.10
CA LEU A 338 -1.18 17.31 -3.81
C LEU A 338 -2.61 17.04 -4.31
N GLN A 339 -3.62 17.24 -3.45
CA GLN A 339 -5.02 17.08 -3.85
C GLN A 339 -5.41 18.03 -4.99
N GLU A 340 -4.98 19.28 -4.91
CA GLU A 340 -5.21 20.28 -5.97
C GLU A 340 -4.57 19.87 -7.30
N PHE A 341 -3.33 19.37 -7.27
CA PHE A 341 -2.63 18.86 -8.45
C PHE A 341 -3.39 17.67 -9.07
N LEU A 342 -3.79 16.70 -8.27
CA LEU A 342 -4.54 15.53 -8.72
C LEU A 342 -5.90 15.91 -9.33
N ALA A 343 -6.59 16.87 -8.72
CA ALA A 343 -7.84 17.40 -9.28
C ALA A 343 -7.63 18.04 -10.67
N GLN A 344 -6.54 18.77 -10.87
CA GLN A 344 -6.21 19.36 -12.16
C GLN A 344 -5.80 18.30 -13.18
N LEU A 345 -4.99 17.31 -12.76
CA LEU A 345 -4.57 16.18 -13.60
C LEU A 345 -5.80 15.36 -14.06
N ALA A 346 -6.74 15.07 -13.16
CA ALA A 346 -7.99 14.37 -13.49
C ALA A 346 -8.84 15.13 -14.50
N ARG A 347 -8.97 16.47 -14.34
CA ARG A 347 -9.70 17.33 -15.30
C ARG A 347 -9.02 17.37 -16.67
N ALA A 348 -7.72 17.29 -16.73
CA ALA A 348 -6.94 17.21 -17.98
C ALA A 348 -6.98 15.82 -18.64
N GLY A 349 -7.61 14.83 -18.02
CA GLY A 349 -7.68 13.45 -18.52
C GLY A 349 -6.43 12.63 -18.26
N GLY A 350 -5.60 13.02 -17.28
CA GLY A 350 -4.42 12.25 -16.88
C GLY A 350 -4.76 10.97 -16.13
N ASN A 351 -3.87 10.00 -16.19
CA ASN A 351 -4.05 8.67 -15.59
C ASN A 351 -3.73 8.68 -14.10
N ILE A 352 -4.75 8.57 -13.26
CA ILE A 352 -4.59 8.40 -11.80
C ILE A 352 -5.01 6.98 -11.44
N VAL A 353 -4.15 6.26 -10.74
CA VAL A 353 -4.43 4.90 -10.26
C VAL A 353 -4.38 4.82 -8.74
N THR A 354 -5.14 3.91 -8.16
CA THR A 354 -5.07 3.65 -6.74
C THR A 354 -3.91 2.71 -6.41
N GLY A 355 -3.25 2.98 -5.31
CA GLY A 355 -2.28 2.13 -4.65
C GLY A 355 -2.19 2.50 -3.17
N THR A 356 -1.84 1.56 -2.30
CA THR A 356 -1.91 1.79 -0.85
C THR A 356 -0.58 1.71 -0.13
N ASP A 357 0.45 1.15 -0.77
CA ASP A 357 1.72 0.80 -0.13
C ASP A 357 1.51 -0.18 1.06
N ALA A 358 0.50 -1.06 0.95
CA ALA A 358 0.35 -2.14 1.90
C ALA A 358 1.60 -3.06 1.75
N ALA A 359 2.28 -3.39 2.77
CA ALA A 359 2.05 -3.57 4.20
C ALA A 359 2.37 -2.36 5.12
N ALA A 360 2.59 -1.14 4.61
CA ALA A 360 2.76 0.01 5.50
C ALA A 360 1.43 0.40 6.18
N VAL A 361 0.31 0.22 5.46
CA VAL A 361 -1.06 0.41 5.96
C VAL A 361 -1.82 -0.93 5.93
N MET A 362 -2.95 -1.00 6.62
CA MET A 362 -3.78 -2.20 6.66
C MET A 362 -4.28 -2.58 5.25
N PRO A 363 -3.99 -3.80 4.76
CA PRO A 363 -4.36 -4.24 3.43
C PRO A 363 -5.89 -4.29 3.22
N GLY A 364 -6.30 -4.14 1.97
CA GLY A 364 -7.69 -4.23 1.55
C GLY A 364 -8.50 -2.99 1.89
N ILE A 365 -8.81 -2.73 3.15
CA ILE A 365 -9.61 -1.58 3.56
C ILE A 365 -8.98 -0.23 3.15
N SER A 366 -7.66 -0.15 3.13
CA SER A 366 -6.94 1.08 2.76
C SER A 366 -7.18 1.48 1.30
N LEU A 367 -7.50 0.54 0.40
CA LEU A 367 -7.84 0.87 -0.98
C LEU A 367 -9.15 1.65 -1.09
N HIS A 368 -10.14 1.31 -0.27
CA HIS A 368 -11.40 2.09 -0.20
C HIS A 368 -11.16 3.49 0.35
N ARG A 369 -10.24 3.65 1.30
CA ARG A 369 -9.84 4.94 1.86
C ARG A 369 -9.05 5.76 0.85
N GLU A 370 -8.23 5.12 0.02
CA GLU A 370 -7.55 5.78 -1.11
C GLU A 370 -8.59 6.38 -2.07
N MET A 371 -9.63 5.62 -2.46
CA MET A 371 -10.73 6.15 -3.28
C MET A 371 -11.48 7.29 -2.57
N GLU A 372 -11.68 7.22 -1.24
CA GLU A 372 -12.29 8.31 -0.45
C GLU A 372 -11.44 9.59 -0.52
N PHE A 373 -10.11 9.48 -0.43
CA PHE A 373 -9.20 10.62 -0.60
C PHE A 373 -9.20 11.18 -2.02
N LEU A 374 -9.25 10.33 -3.05
CA LEU A 374 -9.33 10.79 -4.44
C LEU A 374 -10.60 11.60 -4.69
N VAL A 375 -11.75 11.16 -4.14
CA VAL A 375 -13.00 11.95 -4.22
C VAL A 375 -12.86 13.24 -3.40
N GLY A 376 -12.26 13.19 -2.23
CA GLY A 376 -11.94 14.37 -1.42
C GLY A 376 -10.99 15.36 -2.13
N ALA A 377 -10.14 14.88 -3.01
CA ALA A 377 -9.29 15.69 -3.88
C ALA A 377 -10.04 16.34 -5.06
N GLY A 378 -11.29 15.92 -5.35
CA GLY A 378 -12.12 16.49 -6.41
C GLY A 378 -12.37 15.58 -7.62
N LEU A 379 -11.94 14.30 -7.57
CA LEU A 379 -12.37 13.32 -8.56
C LEU A 379 -13.85 12.98 -8.32
N THR A 380 -14.55 12.65 -9.39
CA THR A 380 -15.91 12.07 -9.24
C THR A 380 -15.83 10.66 -8.65
N PRO A 381 -16.87 10.16 -7.96
CA PRO A 381 -16.89 8.78 -7.49
C PRO A 381 -16.62 7.75 -8.60
N MET A 382 -17.12 8.00 -9.83
CA MET A 382 -16.84 7.15 -10.98
C MET A 382 -15.36 7.13 -11.34
N GLN A 383 -14.69 8.29 -11.36
CA GLN A 383 -13.24 8.36 -11.62
C GLN A 383 -12.44 7.63 -10.54
N ALA A 384 -12.82 7.76 -9.28
CA ALA A 384 -12.16 7.02 -8.18
C ALA A 384 -12.36 5.50 -8.31
N ILE A 385 -13.54 5.03 -8.71
CA ILE A 385 -13.79 3.62 -9.03
C ILE A 385 -12.94 3.19 -10.23
N GLN A 386 -12.90 3.99 -11.28
CA GLN A 386 -12.07 3.69 -12.46
C GLN A 386 -10.57 3.62 -12.12
N SER A 387 -10.07 4.47 -11.22
CA SER A 387 -8.68 4.42 -10.73
C SER A 387 -8.34 3.07 -10.07
N ALA A 388 -9.33 2.46 -9.38
CA ALA A 388 -9.20 1.17 -8.71
C ALA A 388 -9.63 -0.03 -9.59
N THR A 389 -10.02 0.19 -10.84
CA THR A 389 -10.53 -0.87 -11.73
C THR A 389 -9.96 -0.71 -13.14
N LYS A 390 -10.62 0.00 -14.04
CA LYS A 390 -10.24 0.14 -15.45
C LYS A 390 -8.84 0.73 -15.63
N VAL A 391 -8.57 1.89 -15.01
CA VAL A 391 -7.25 2.56 -15.14
C VAL A 391 -6.18 1.73 -14.46
N GLY A 392 -6.52 1.08 -13.32
CA GLY A 392 -5.65 0.11 -12.67
C GLY A 392 -5.28 -1.04 -13.60
N ALA A 393 -6.25 -1.64 -14.31
CA ALA A 393 -6.00 -2.70 -15.28
C ALA A 393 -5.16 -2.24 -16.48
N GLN A 394 -5.36 -1.00 -16.96
CA GLN A 394 -4.54 -0.39 -18.01
C GLN A 394 -3.08 -0.23 -17.56
N TYR A 395 -2.88 0.19 -16.30
CA TYR A 395 -1.54 0.29 -15.74
C TYR A 395 -0.88 -1.08 -15.61
N LEU A 396 -1.66 -2.11 -15.28
CA LEU A 396 -1.21 -3.50 -15.29
C LEU A 396 -0.95 -4.07 -16.70
N GLY A 397 -1.38 -3.42 -17.79
CA GLY A 397 -1.39 -4.00 -19.13
C GLY A 397 -2.36 -5.18 -19.25
N GLN A 398 -3.42 -5.18 -18.44
CA GLN A 398 -4.43 -6.25 -18.33
C GLN A 398 -5.84 -5.76 -18.67
N GLU A 399 -5.96 -4.65 -19.36
CA GLU A 399 -7.25 -4.03 -19.73
C GLU A 399 -8.15 -4.92 -20.56
N ASN A 400 -7.59 -5.90 -21.27
CA ASN A 400 -8.35 -6.88 -22.06
C ASN A 400 -8.91 -8.03 -21.19
N GLU A 401 -8.39 -8.20 -19.98
CA GLU A 401 -8.73 -9.31 -19.07
C GLU A 401 -9.47 -8.84 -17.82
N LEU A 402 -9.18 -7.63 -17.31
CA LEU A 402 -9.59 -7.12 -16.01
C LEU A 402 -10.13 -5.69 -16.07
N GLY A 403 -10.62 -5.20 -14.95
CA GLY A 403 -10.91 -3.79 -14.69
C GLY A 403 -12.29 -3.31 -15.14
N THR A 404 -13.00 -4.10 -15.95
CA THR A 404 -14.38 -3.81 -16.36
C THR A 404 -15.22 -5.09 -16.43
N ILE A 405 -16.55 -4.96 -16.32
CA ILE A 405 -17.47 -6.08 -16.44
C ILE A 405 -17.97 -6.12 -17.89
N GLU A 406 -17.27 -6.90 -18.72
CA GLU A 406 -17.53 -7.05 -20.14
C GLU A 406 -17.43 -8.53 -20.54
N GLU A 407 -18.18 -8.91 -21.58
CA GLU A 407 -18.17 -10.28 -22.12
C GLU A 407 -16.74 -10.68 -22.57
N GLY A 408 -16.32 -11.85 -22.19
CA GLY A 408 -15.01 -12.42 -22.48
C GLY A 408 -13.94 -12.16 -21.41
N LYS A 409 -14.08 -11.14 -20.57
CA LYS A 409 -13.14 -10.83 -19.49
C LYS A 409 -13.22 -11.81 -18.32
N LEU A 410 -12.18 -11.84 -17.50
CA LEU A 410 -12.17 -12.62 -16.28
C LEU A 410 -13.29 -12.16 -15.32
N ALA A 411 -13.92 -13.11 -14.68
CA ALA A 411 -15.01 -12.85 -13.77
C ALA A 411 -14.49 -12.52 -12.37
N ASP A 412 -13.88 -11.34 -12.25
CA ASP A 412 -13.47 -10.73 -10.99
C ASP A 412 -14.43 -9.57 -10.70
N LEU A 413 -15.35 -9.78 -9.75
CA LEU A 413 -16.44 -8.85 -9.42
C LEU A 413 -16.66 -8.76 -7.92
N ILE A 414 -17.25 -7.64 -7.49
CA ILE A 414 -17.75 -7.47 -6.12
C ILE A 414 -19.21 -7.02 -6.12
N ILE A 415 -19.92 -7.42 -5.08
CA ILE A 415 -21.31 -6.97 -4.84
C ILE A 415 -21.33 -6.21 -3.52
N LEU A 416 -21.85 -4.99 -3.58
CA LEU A 416 -21.95 -4.06 -2.46
C LEU A 416 -23.41 -3.92 -2.03
N SER A 417 -23.68 -3.74 -0.73
CA SER A 417 -25.00 -3.36 -0.25
C SER A 417 -25.33 -1.88 -0.47
N GLY A 418 -24.33 -1.03 -0.71
CA GLY A 418 -24.48 0.40 -0.94
C GLY A 418 -24.21 0.83 -2.38
N ASP A 419 -24.43 2.11 -2.68
CA ASP A 419 -24.18 2.73 -3.99
C ASP A 419 -22.98 3.70 -3.89
N PRO A 420 -21.78 3.31 -4.37
CA PRO A 420 -20.58 4.12 -4.26
C PRO A 420 -20.59 5.36 -5.17
N LEU A 421 -21.50 5.46 -6.13
CA LEU A 421 -21.66 6.68 -6.93
C LEU A 421 -22.39 7.78 -6.16
N LYS A 422 -23.22 7.42 -5.16
CA LYS A 422 -23.85 8.38 -4.26
C LYS A 422 -22.93 8.79 -3.13
N ASP A 423 -22.16 7.84 -2.61
CA ASP A 423 -21.19 8.05 -1.57
C ASP A 423 -20.07 7.02 -1.72
N ILE A 424 -18.87 7.46 -2.08
CA ILE A 424 -17.72 6.57 -2.32
C ILE A 424 -17.41 5.68 -1.13
N ARG A 425 -17.73 6.10 0.10
CA ARG A 425 -17.58 5.30 1.32
C ARG A 425 -18.37 4.01 1.29
N GLN A 426 -19.41 3.93 0.45
CA GLN A 426 -20.19 2.70 0.25
C GLN A 426 -19.41 1.63 -0.53
N SER A 427 -18.28 1.96 -1.16
CA SER A 427 -17.41 0.97 -1.79
C SER A 427 -16.94 -0.11 -0.81
N ARG A 428 -16.85 0.20 0.49
CA ARG A 428 -16.44 -0.74 1.56
C ARG A 428 -17.55 -1.70 2.01
N THR A 429 -18.79 -1.52 1.55
CA THR A 429 -19.93 -2.37 1.93
C THR A 429 -19.98 -3.67 1.12
N VAL A 430 -18.82 -4.32 0.98
CA VAL A 430 -18.66 -5.55 0.21
C VAL A 430 -19.41 -6.70 0.87
N GLU A 431 -20.32 -7.33 0.16
CA GLU A 431 -21.05 -8.53 0.61
C GLU A 431 -20.57 -9.80 -0.07
N VAL A 432 -20.28 -9.73 -1.37
CA VAL A 432 -19.80 -10.87 -2.14
C VAL A 432 -18.56 -10.47 -2.91
N VAL A 433 -17.59 -11.35 -2.95
CA VAL A 433 -16.40 -11.26 -3.81
C VAL A 433 -16.39 -12.46 -4.72
N ILE A 434 -16.21 -12.21 -6.00
CA ILE A 434 -16.06 -13.24 -7.03
C ILE A 434 -14.69 -13.02 -7.66
N LYS A 435 -13.87 -14.04 -7.66
CA LYS A 435 -12.54 -14.04 -8.30
C LYS A 435 -12.41 -15.29 -9.15
N ASP A 436 -11.96 -15.12 -10.38
CA ASP A 436 -11.88 -16.24 -11.35
C ASP A 436 -13.20 -17.02 -11.48
N GLY A 437 -14.36 -16.31 -11.38
CA GLY A 437 -15.69 -16.90 -11.48
C GLY A 437 -16.14 -17.71 -10.25
N GLU A 438 -15.36 -17.70 -9.19
CA GLU A 438 -15.68 -18.38 -7.94
C GLU A 438 -16.04 -17.40 -6.83
N VAL A 439 -17.10 -17.71 -6.07
CA VAL A 439 -17.45 -16.95 -4.87
C VAL A 439 -16.42 -17.22 -3.79
N ILE A 440 -15.78 -16.17 -3.33
CA ILE A 440 -14.71 -16.23 -2.32
C ILE A 440 -15.33 -16.17 -0.92
N ASP A 441 -14.86 -17.05 -0.04
CA ASP A 441 -15.12 -16.89 1.39
C ASP A 441 -14.34 -15.67 1.91
N ARG A 442 -15.07 -14.71 2.48
CA ARG A 442 -14.53 -13.46 3.00
C ARG A 442 -14.18 -13.53 4.49
N ALA A 443 -14.44 -14.66 5.14
CA ALA A 443 -14.06 -14.84 6.54
C ALA A 443 -12.54 -14.90 6.68
N PHE A 444 -12.06 -14.49 7.84
CA PHE A 444 -10.67 -14.70 8.24
C PHE A 444 -10.56 -16.05 8.95
N HIS A 445 -9.58 -16.85 8.54
CA HIS A 445 -9.42 -18.21 9.04
C HIS A 445 -8.16 -18.32 9.90
N ALA A 446 -8.32 -18.56 11.20
CA ALA A 446 -7.21 -18.78 12.12
C ALA A 446 -6.25 -19.92 11.68
N SER A 447 -6.75 -20.84 10.85
CA SER A 447 -5.98 -21.92 10.23
C SER A 447 -5.27 -21.54 8.94
N PHE A 448 -5.35 -20.27 8.52
CA PHE A 448 -4.65 -19.82 7.31
C PHE A 448 -3.15 -20.11 7.42
N THR A 449 -2.60 -20.73 6.38
CA THR A 449 -1.19 -21.05 6.28
C THR A 449 -0.69 -20.81 4.87
N ASN A 450 0.56 -20.37 4.77
CA ASN A 450 1.26 -20.27 3.51
C ASN A 450 2.45 -21.24 3.53
N PRO A 451 2.43 -22.31 2.70
CA PRO A 451 3.47 -23.33 2.70
C PRO A 451 4.76 -22.91 1.99
N ILE A 452 4.78 -21.77 1.30
CA ILE A 452 5.95 -21.30 0.55
C ILE A 452 6.97 -20.74 1.53
N PRO A 453 8.19 -21.33 1.60
CA PRO A 453 9.22 -20.88 2.54
C PRO A 453 9.58 -19.41 2.30
N ARG A 454 9.69 -18.66 3.39
CA ARG A 454 10.21 -17.29 3.35
C ARG A 454 11.68 -17.29 2.98
N PRO A 455 12.16 -16.29 2.23
CA PRO A 455 13.58 -16.13 1.99
C PRO A 455 14.34 -15.96 3.31
N THR A 456 15.50 -16.58 3.43
CA THR A 456 16.38 -16.41 4.59
C THR A 456 16.96 -14.98 4.62
N GLY A 457 17.05 -14.38 5.79
CA GLY A 457 17.65 -13.04 5.98
C GLY A 457 16.70 -11.87 5.69
N ILE A 458 15.38 -12.12 5.55
CA ILE A 458 14.38 -11.09 5.48
C ILE A 458 13.44 -11.21 6.67
N GLU A 459 13.41 -10.18 7.47
CA GLU A 459 12.39 -10.00 8.49
C GLU A 459 11.18 -9.27 7.86
N PHE A 460 10.13 -10.03 7.52
CA PHE A 460 8.90 -9.48 6.93
C PHE A 460 8.05 -8.67 7.89
N TYR A 461 8.27 -8.80 9.20
CA TYR A 461 7.32 -8.34 10.23
C TYR A 461 7.95 -7.40 11.26
N GLY A 462 9.14 -6.90 11.00
CA GLY A 462 9.89 -6.18 12.02
C GLY A 462 10.36 -7.12 13.14
N TYR A 463 10.81 -6.54 14.23
CA TYR A 463 11.25 -7.32 15.38
C TYR A 463 10.07 -7.94 16.11
N PRO A 464 10.22 -9.18 16.64
CA PRO A 464 9.17 -9.78 17.46
C PRO A 464 8.86 -8.88 18.67
N ILE A 465 7.65 -9.01 19.21
CA ILE A 465 7.25 -8.26 20.40
C ILE A 465 8.10 -8.74 21.57
N PRO A 466 8.83 -7.83 22.21
CA PRO A 466 9.66 -8.21 23.34
C PRO A 466 8.78 -8.67 24.51
N ARG A 467 9.17 -9.76 25.14
CA ARG A 467 8.48 -10.30 26.30
C ARG A 467 9.31 -10.04 27.54
N LEU A 468 8.77 -9.24 28.47
CA LEU A 468 9.33 -9.05 29.78
C LEU A 468 8.90 -10.22 30.67
N GLU A 469 9.86 -10.95 31.22
CA GLU A 469 9.60 -12.06 32.13
C GLU A 469 9.91 -11.69 33.58
N LYS A 470 10.97 -10.89 33.80
CA LYS A 470 11.38 -10.52 35.14
C LYS A 470 12.14 -9.20 35.15
N VAL A 471 12.02 -8.45 36.25
CA VAL A 471 12.84 -7.30 36.56
C VAL A 471 13.56 -7.51 37.89
N SER A 472 14.77 -6.98 38.02
CA SER A 472 15.58 -7.13 39.22
C SER A 472 14.96 -6.45 40.45
N ARG A 473 14.09 -5.45 40.23
CA ARG A 473 13.46 -4.68 41.29
C ARG A 473 12.04 -4.24 40.88
N GLN A 474 11.05 -4.46 41.76
CA GLN A 474 9.63 -4.13 41.53
C GLN A 474 9.11 -2.98 42.43
N VAL A 475 9.88 -2.57 43.42
CA VAL A 475 9.50 -1.52 44.38
C VAL A 475 10.62 -0.50 44.50
N ALA A 476 10.28 0.76 44.43
CA ALA A 476 11.19 1.89 44.61
C ALA A 476 10.62 2.89 45.62
N VAL A 477 11.49 3.73 46.22
CA VAL A 477 11.09 4.79 47.10
C VAL A 477 11.01 6.10 46.31
N GLU A 478 9.99 6.91 46.56
CA GLU A 478 9.85 8.24 45.93
C GLU A 478 11.11 9.08 46.19
N ASN A 479 11.61 9.73 45.13
CA ASN A 479 12.84 10.53 45.17
C ASN A 479 14.13 9.75 45.52
N GLU A 480 14.13 8.44 45.50
CA GLU A 480 15.35 7.63 45.53
C GLU A 480 16.34 8.05 44.43
N ALA A 481 17.60 7.68 44.54
CA ALA A 481 18.55 7.86 43.44
C ALA A 481 18.09 7.13 42.18
N ASP A 482 18.70 7.45 41.04
CA ASP A 482 18.45 6.70 39.79
C ASP A 482 18.59 5.20 40.04
N ILE A 483 17.61 4.43 39.51
CA ILE A 483 17.54 2.99 39.74
C ILE A 483 18.00 2.25 38.49
N GLU A 484 19.06 1.49 38.60
CA GLU A 484 19.45 0.54 37.56
C GLU A 484 18.67 -0.75 37.70
N LEU A 485 18.03 -1.17 36.58
CA LEU A 485 17.25 -2.40 36.48
C LEU A 485 17.94 -3.37 35.53
N SER A 486 18.10 -4.61 35.96
CA SER A 486 18.30 -5.75 35.03
C SER A 486 16.92 -6.30 34.67
N ILE A 487 16.72 -6.53 33.38
CA ILE A 487 15.45 -6.95 32.79
C ILE A 487 15.70 -8.23 32.02
N GLU A 488 15.07 -9.31 32.48
CA GLU A 488 15.11 -10.63 31.85
C GLU A 488 13.85 -10.83 31.01
N GLY A 489 13.99 -11.44 29.83
CA GLY A 489 12.85 -11.72 28.95
C GLY A 489 13.25 -12.41 27.66
N LYS A 490 12.53 -12.16 26.59
CA LYS A 490 12.76 -12.74 25.26
C LYS A 490 12.60 -11.72 24.17
N ASP A 491 13.22 -12.02 23.04
CA ASP A 491 13.06 -11.28 21.81
C ASP A 491 13.50 -9.81 21.93
N PHE A 492 14.54 -9.54 22.72
CA PHE A 492 15.20 -8.24 22.77
C PHE A 492 16.19 -8.08 21.62
N PHE A 493 16.35 -6.84 21.14
CA PHE A 493 17.24 -6.51 20.03
C PHE A 493 18.12 -5.30 20.36
N PRO A 494 19.24 -5.13 19.66
CA PRO A 494 19.96 -3.87 19.70
C PRO A 494 19.03 -2.72 19.30
N GLY A 495 18.84 -1.74 20.19
CA GLY A 495 17.87 -0.67 20.00
C GLY A 495 16.51 -0.89 20.68
N SER A 496 16.29 -2.00 21.40
CA SER A 496 15.16 -2.13 22.32
C SER A 496 15.17 -1.03 23.36
N VAL A 497 14.02 -0.39 23.59
CA VAL A 497 13.87 0.71 24.54
C VAL A 497 12.91 0.32 25.66
N VAL A 498 13.31 0.56 26.88
CA VAL A 498 12.45 0.40 28.07
C VAL A 498 11.72 1.69 28.34
N TYR A 499 10.41 1.60 28.57
CA TYR A 499 9.55 2.70 28.96
C TYR A 499 9.11 2.53 30.41
N PHE A 500 9.22 3.58 31.20
CA PHE A 500 8.67 3.68 32.53
C PHE A 500 7.43 4.62 32.47
N GLY A 501 6.25 4.02 32.49
CA GLY A 501 5.02 4.71 32.11
C GLY A 501 5.04 5.11 30.63
N ALA A 502 4.92 6.42 30.37
CA ALA A 502 5.00 6.99 29.03
C ALA A 502 6.43 7.48 28.65
N SER A 503 7.41 7.39 29.54
CA SER A 503 8.73 7.96 29.36
C SER A 503 9.74 6.89 28.97
N PRO A 504 10.45 7.04 27.83
CA PRO A 504 11.58 6.18 27.51
C PRO A 504 12.71 6.43 28.51
N VAL A 505 13.40 5.39 28.91
CA VAL A 505 14.51 5.49 29.83
C VAL A 505 15.80 4.94 29.21
N PRO A 506 16.98 5.44 29.64
CA PRO A 506 18.25 4.93 29.17
C PRO A 506 18.29 3.42 29.25
N THR A 507 18.43 2.77 28.09
CA THR A 507 18.38 1.32 27.95
C THR A 507 19.67 0.82 27.26
N LYS A 508 20.23 -0.26 27.78
CA LYS A 508 21.38 -0.94 27.20
C LYS A 508 21.00 -2.37 26.83
N PHE A 509 21.16 -2.74 25.58
CA PHE A 509 21.03 -4.11 25.13
C PHE A 509 22.23 -4.93 25.59
N LEU A 510 21.97 -6.06 26.23
CA LEU A 510 23.01 -7.01 26.70
C LEU A 510 22.94 -8.32 25.89
N SER A 511 21.74 -8.85 25.70
CA SER A 511 21.48 -10.03 24.88
C SER A 511 20.00 -10.06 24.42
N GLN A 512 19.63 -11.03 23.60
CA GLN A 512 18.22 -11.26 23.22
C GLN A 512 17.31 -11.61 24.42
N GLN A 513 17.90 -11.89 25.58
CA GLN A 513 17.20 -12.26 26.80
C GLN A 513 17.42 -11.24 27.94
N GLU A 514 18.30 -10.26 27.75
CA GLU A 514 18.66 -9.35 28.85
C GLU A 514 18.87 -7.91 28.38
N LEU A 515 18.24 -6.96 29.10
CA LEU A 515 18.47 -5.52 28.99
C LEU A 515 18.88 -4.97 30.36
N SER A 516 19.63 -3.86 30.37
CA SER A 516 19.78 -2.98 31.51
C SER A 516 19.10 -1.65 31.23
N ALA A 517 18.37 -1.11 32.19
CA ALA A 517 17.73 0.19 32.08
C ALA A 517 17.94 1.03 33.34
N VAL A 518 18.03 2.36 33.17
CA VAL A 518 18.15 3.28 34.29
C VAL A 518 16.87 4.09 34.42
N ILE A 519 16.16 3.95 35.54
CA ILE A 519 14.98 4.76 35.84
C ILE A 519 15.43 6.04 36.53
N PRO A 520 15.34 7.20 35.89
CA PRO A 520 15.74 8.48 36.51
C PRO A 520 14.88 8.81 37.72
N ARG A 521 15.49 9.32 38.79
CA ARG A 521 14.81 9.68 40.04
C ARG A 521 13.60 10.59 39.86
N HIS A 522 13.64 11.50 38.91
CA HIS A 522 12.56 12.44 38.65
C HIS A 522 11.30 11.77 38.07
N LEU A 523 11.37 10.53 37.62
CA LEU A 523 10.21 9.73 37.15
C LEU A 523 9.58 8.92 38.30
N LEU A 524 10.26 8.77 39.44
CA LEU A 524 9.75 8.02 40.58
C LEU A 524 8.67 8.84 41.30
N ARG A 525 7.46 8.33 41.28
CA ARG A 525 6.26 8.94 41.93
C ARG A 525 5.52 7.89 42.74
N VAL A 526 4.76 8.32 43.71
CA VAL A 526 3.88 7.44 44.48
C VAL A 526 2.83 6.83 43.55
N GLY A 527 2.72 5.49 43.55
CA GLY A 527 1.75 4.76 42.74
C GLY A 527 2.40 3.59 42.00
N THR A 528 1.64 2.99 41.11
CA THR A 528 2.11 1.91 40.23
C THR A 528 2.36 2.44 38.82
N THR A 529 3.55 2.26 38.32
CA THR A 529 3.93 2.69 36.98
C THR A 529 4.26 1.44 36.13
N PRO A 530 3.61 1.26 34.97
CA PRO A 530 3.92 0.13 34.09
C PRO A 530 5.34 0.25 33.51
N LEU A 531 6.01 -0.89 33.39
CA LEU A 531 7.24 -1.02 32.63
C LEU A 531 6.95 -1.76 31.34
N THR A 532 7.27 -1.15 30.21
CA THR A 532 7.07 -1.74 28.88
C THR A 532 8.38 -1.71 28.10
N ILE A 533 8.51 -2.60 27.11
CA ILE A 533 9.67 -2.67 26.24
C ILE A 533 9.18 -2.59 24.80
N VAL A 534 9.86 -1.82 23.99
CA VAL A 534 9.59 -1.67 22.57
C VAL A 534 10.84 -2.02 21.80
N ASN A 535 10.73 -2.95 20.87
CA ASN A 535 11.79 -3.25 19.90
C ASN A 535 11.82 -2.17 18.80
N PRO A 536 12.98 -2.01 18.15
CA PRO A 536 13.16 -1.04 17.09
C PRO A 536 12.12 -1.15 15.97
#